data_5c56e90fb83bc39c53059be7e6687eb6
#
_entry.id   5c56e90fb83bc39c53059be7e6687eb6
#
_cell.length_a   1.000
_cell.length_b   1.000
_cell.length_c   1.000
_cell.angle_alpha   90.00
_cell.angle_beta   90.00
_cell.angle_gamma   90.00
#
_symmetry.space_group_name_H-M   'P 1'
#
loop_
_entity.id
_entity.type
_entity.pdbx_description
1 polymer ?
#
loop_
_entity_poly.entity_id
_entity_poly.type
_entity_poly.pdbx_seq_one_letter_code
_entity_poly.pdbx_strand_id
1 'polypeptide(L)'
;MEANCVLLKSTMPRNHTIKDVADATGLSASTIRMWQHRHDFPESDRTDSGYRLFSDEDIAQIKAVLAYRERGLSVPAAIERVVTSDVPAEPSIYAAVATADGAPQPQILRKSTLHALSRAMEHEALAQGTSPICFGAFQQEAFYRPVEQRYKQIARRADATVVFADFDEVKDQGPGKPVEIPIEQEDALGNEWCVIIDSPGYCATLLAWEMPGEDGRGGPRDPQRRFETLWTVEPHIVRRAAEVATRLAARKDEELGNRLKEMLAERPLAGSEPSQALTNLTNRIVAYVEAS
;
A
#
# COMPACT_ATOMS: atom_id res chain seq x y z
N MET A 1 -32.55 17.06 -3.43
CA MET A 1 -31.67 17.97 -2.69
C MET A 1 -30.27 17.50 -2.99
N GLU A 2 -29.64 18.15 -3.97
CA GLU A 2 -28.26 17.82 -4.39
C GLU A 2 -27.31 18.36 -3.35
N ALA A 3 -26.59 17.48 -2.68
CA ALA A 3 -25.48 17.85 -1.81
C ALA A 3 -24.27 18.18 -2.68
N ASN A 4 -24.03 19.46 -2.88
CA ASN A 4 -22.84 20.00 -3.51
C ASN A 4 -21.61 19.66 -2.66
N CYS A 5 -20.84 18.66 -3.06
CA CYS A 5 -19.50 18.41 -2.52
C CYS A 5 -18.58 19.50 -3.07
N VAL A 6 -18.43 20.58 -2.31
CA VAL A 6 -17.44 21.63 -2.60
C VAL A 6 -16.09 21.08 -2.14
N LEU A 7 -15.30 20.57 -3.09
CA LEU A 7 -13.86 20.39 -2.92
C LEU A 7 -13.28 21.71 -2.38
N LEU A 8 -12.74 21.68 -1.17
CA LEU A 8 -11.96 22.77 -0.60
C LEU A 8 -10.68 22.92 -1.44
N LYS A 9 -10.74 23.79 -2.45
CA LYS A 9 -9.54 24.21 -3.17
C LYS A 9 -8.57 24.82 -2.17
N SER A 10 -7.32 24.39 -2.23
CA SER A 10 -6.20 24.95 -1.46
C SER A 10 -6.26 26.49 -1.47
N THR A 11 -6.26 27.08 -0.27
CA THR A 11 -6.38 28.55 -0.06
C THR A 11 -5.04 29.27 -0.18
N MET A 12 -3.97 28.61 -0.58
CA MET A 12 -2.64 29.19 -0.73
C MET A 12 -2.57 30.05 -2.01
N PRO A 13 -2.01 31.27 -1.94
CA PRO A 13 -1.89 32.13 -3.12
C PRO A 13 -0.97 31.50 -4.17
N ARG A 14 -1.47 31.40 -5.41
CA ARG A 14 -0.69 30.92 -6.57
C ARG A 14 0.00 32.10 -7.25
N ASN A 15 1.29 32.25 -7.04
CA ASN A 15 2.11 33.38 -7.51
C ASN A 15 3.39 32.95 -8.22
N HIS A 16 3.66 31.64 -8.33
CA HIS A 16 4.83 31.12 -9.04
C HIS A 16 4.53 30.87 -10.51
N THR A 17 5.43 31.33 -11.39
CA THR A 17 5.36 31.02 -12.82
C THR A 17 5.90 29.61 -13.08
N ILE A 18 5.63 29.05 -14.26
CA ILE A 18 6.19 27.74 -14.66
C ILE A 18 7.73 27.73 -14.67
N LYS A 19 8.35 28.90 -14.83
CA LYS A 19 9.81 29.07 -14.75
C LYS A 19 10.27 28.91 -13.29
N ASP A 20 9.59 29.54 -12.36
CA ASP A 20 9.92 29.44 -10.93
C ASP A 20 9.79 28.00 -10.44
N VAL A 21 8.73 27.29 -10.88
CA VAL A 21 8.54 25.87 -10.60
C VAL A 21 9.67 25.02 -11.20
N ALA A 22 10.06 25.29 -12.45
CA ALA A 22 11.15 24.58 -13.09
C ALA A 22 12.49 24.77 -12.35
N ASP A 23 12.79 26.01 -11.96
CA ASP A 23 14.00 26.36 -11.21
C ASP A 23 13.99 25.73 -9.80
N ALA A 24 12.82 25.69 -9.11
CA ALA A 24 12.67 25.14 -7.77
C ALA A 24 12.70 23.60 -7.71
N THR A 25 12.36 22.91 -8.81
CA THR A 25 12.20 21.44 -8.87
C THR A 25 13.24 20.73 -9.72
N GLY A 26 14.01 21.46 -10.53
CA GLY A 26 14.94 20.89 -11.49
C GLY A 26 14.28 20.27 -12.74
N LEU A 27 12.94 20.35 -12.85
CA LEU A 27 12.22 19.87 -14.03
C LEU A 27 12.22 20.90 -15.16
N SER A 28 12.19 20.41 -16.41
CA SER A 28 11.94 21.31 -17.54
C SER A 28 10.47 21.77 -17.56
N ALA A 29 10.23 23.01 -18.01
CA ALA A 29 8.87 23.50 -18.22
C ALA A 29 8.04 22.62 -19.18
N SER A 30 8.67 21.93 -20.11
CA SER A 30 8.02 20.96 -21.00
C SER A 30 7.56 19.72 -20.25
N THR A 31 8.35 19.22 -19.29
CA THR A 31 7.98 18.09 -18.43
C THR A 31 6.78 18.44 -17.55
N ILE A 32 6.77 19.62 -16.94
CA ILE A 32 5.65 20.09 -16.11
C ILE A 32 4.37 20.18 -16.96
N ARG A 33 4.43 20.75 -18.17
CA ARG A 33 3.29 20.81 -19.08
C ARG A 33 2.80 19.41 -19.51
N MET A 34 3.73 18.48 -19.73
CA MET A 34 3.38 17.10 -20.07
C MET A 34 2.66 16.41 -18.90
N TRP A 35 3.11 16.62 -17.67
CA TRP A 35 2.43 16.08 -16.49
C TRP A 35 1.02 16.67 -16.36
N GLN A 36 0.86 17.97 -16.51
CA GLN A 36 -0.46 18.61 -16.53
C GLN A 36 -1.37 18.07 -17.62
N HIS A 37 -0.84 17.81 -18.82
CA HIS A 37 -1.63 17.31 -19.94
C HIS A 37 -2.03 15.83 -19.78
N ARG A 38 -1.19 15.00 -19.17
CA ARG A 38 -1.41 13.55 -19.07
C ARG A 38 -2.03 13.11 -17.76
N HIS A 39 -1.85 13.89 -16.72
CA HIS A 39 -2.16 13.51 -15.35
C HIS A 39 -2.92 14.59 -14.57
N ASP A 40 -3.27 15.71 -15.23
CA ASP A 40 -3.86 16.90 -14.60
C ASP A 40 -3.10 17.40 -13.35
N PHE A 41 -1.77 17.17 -13.31
CA PHE A 41 -0.90 17.47 -12.18
C PHE A 41 0.37 18.23 -12.64
N PRO A 42 0.87 19.22 -11.85
CA PRO A 42 0.19 19.86 -10.71
C PRO A 42 -0.98 20.73 -11.15
N GLU A 43 -1.89 21.04 -10.22
CA GLU A 43 -2.93 22.02 -10.48
C GLU A 43 -2.33 23.40 -10.77
N SER A 44 -3.01 24.23 -11.52
CA SER A 44 -2.58 25.59 -11.77
C SER A 44 -3.79 26.50 -12.03
N ASP A 45 -3.73 27.73 -11.56
CA ASP A 45 -4.65 28.76 -11.98
C ASP A 45 -4.15 29.48 -13.22
N ARG A 46 -5.02 30.19 -13.91
CA ARG A 46 -4.64 31.05 -15.05
C ARG A 46 -4.92 32.51 -14.71
N THR A 47 -3.95 33.36 -15.02
CA THR A 47 -4.19 34.80 -15.02
C THR A 47 -5.15 35.21 -16.14
N ASP A 48 -5.70 36.42 -16.06
CA ASP A 48 -6.51 37.03 -17.13
C ASP A 48 -5.78 37.07 -18.49
N SER A 49 -4.44 37.12 -18.45
CA SER A 49 -3.56 37.06 -19.64
C SER A 49 -3.19 35.62 -20.07
N GLY A 50 -3.77 34.59 -19.42
CA GLY A 50 -3.63 33.17 -19.78
C GLY A 50 -2.37 32.46 -19.27
N TYR A 51 -1.53 33.11 -18.45
CA TYR A 51 -0.36 32.50 -17.84
C TYR A 51 -0.77 31.58 -16.68
N ARG A 52 -0.08 30.42 -16.56
CA ARG A 52 -0.26 29.50 -15.46
C ARG A 52 0.47 29.97 -14.22
N LEU A 53 -0.22 29.95 -13.08
CA LEU A 53 0.34 30.24 -11.77
C LEU A 53 0.19 29.01 -10.85
N PHE A 54 1.22 28.80 -10.03
CA PHE A 54 1.37 27.68 -9.10
C PHE A 54 1.56 28.20 -7.67
N SER A 55 1.21 27.40 -6.68
CA SER A 55 1.42 27.66 -5.26
C SER A 55 2.74 27.04 -4.76
N ASP A 56 3.15 27.41 -3.54
CA ASP A 56 4.24 26.72 -2.84
C ASP A 56 3.92 25.24 -2.60
N GLU A 57 2.65 24.92 -2.38
CA GLU A 57 2.16 23.56 -2.22
C GLU A 57 2.30 22.75 -3.50
N ASP A 58 1.98 23.30 -4.67
CA ASP A 58 2.21 22.65 -5.96
C ASP A 58 3.70 22.32 -6.17
N ILE A 59 4.61 23.21 -5.75
CA ILE A 59 6.06 22.97 -5.78
C ILE A 59 6.45 21.85 -4.81
N ALA A 60 5.90 21.83 -3.60
CA ALA A 60 6.14 20.77 -2.62
C ALA A 60 5.64 19.40 -3.10
N GLN A 61 4.47 19.35 -3.72
CA GLN A 61 3.90 18.16 -4.31
C GLN A 61 4.78 17.63 -5.46
N ILE A 62 5.26 18.50 -6.36
CA ILE A 62 6.20 18.09 -7.41
C ILE A 62 7.48 17.49 -6.82
N LYS A 63 8.05 18.11 -5.78
CA LYS A 63 9.24 17.58 -5.09
C LYS A 63 8.97 16.22 -4.45
N ALA A 64 7.79 16.02 -3.87
CA ALA A 64 7.38 14.72 -3.34
C ALA A 64 7.28 13.67 -4.46
N VAL A 65 6.69 14.00 -5.62
CA VAL A 65 6.67 13.12 -6.80
C VAL A 65 8.08 12.75 -7.24
N LEU A 66 9.01 13.71 -7.28
CA LEU A 66 10.41 13.44 -7.64
C LEU A 66 11.10 12.52 -6.66
N ALA A 67 10.88 12.71 -5.35
CA ALA A 67 11.42 11.84 -4.31
C ALA A 67 10.89 10.39 -4.43
N TYR A 68 9.62 10.21 -4.78
CA TYR A 68 9.06 8.88 -5.08
C TYR A 68 9.70 8.28 -6.34
N ARG A 69 9.94 9.08 -7.38
CA ARG A 69 10.59 8.63 -8.61
C ARG A 69 12.05 8.19 -8.40
N GLU A 70 12.80 8.91 -7.58
CA GLU A 70 14.17 8.52 -7.20
C GLU A 70 14.20 7.15 -6.49
N ARG A 71 13.09 6.79 -5.84
CA ARG A 71 12.87 5.49 -5.20
C ARG A 71 12.31 4.43 -6.15
N GLY A 72 12.18 4.73 -7.45
CA GLY A 72 11.80 3.78 -8.49
C GLY A 72 10.32 3.77 -8.87
N LEU A 73 9.47 4.62 -8.27
CA LEU A 73 8.06 4.70 -8.69
C LEU A 73 7.93 5.28 -10.09
N SER A 74 6.94 4.81 -10.85
CA SER A 74 6.55 5.45 -12.10
C SER A 74 5.95 6.84 -11.84
N VAL A 75 5.99 7.73 -12.83
CA VAL A 75 5.40 9.09 -12.70
C VAL A 75 3.91 9.03 -12.32
N PRO A 76 3.06 8.21 -12.99
CA PRO A 76 1.65 8.12 -12.61
C PRO A 76 1.45 7.67 -11.17
N ALA A 77 2.12 6.60 -10.72
CA ALA A 77 2.02 6.09 -9.36
C ALA A 77 2.52 7.10 -8.31
N ALA A 78 3.56 7.85 -8.61
CA ALA A 78 4.07 8.89 -7.72
C ALA A 78 3.12 10.08 -7.61
N ILE A 79 2.50 10.51 -8.72
CA ILE A 79 1.50 11.59 -8.74
C ILE A 79 0.26 11.18 -7.95
N GLU A 80 -0.30 10.01 -8.25
CA GLU A 80 -1.47 9.48 -7.56
C GLU A 80 -1.27 9.49 -6.03
N ARG A 81 -0.10 9.07 -5.57
CA ARG A 81 0.25 9.12 -4.15
C ARG A 81 0.29 10.50 -3.54
N VAL A 82 0.89 11.45 -4.26
CA VAL A 82 1.00 12.82 -3.76
C VAL A 82 -0.37 13.48 -3.71
N VAL A 83 -1.19 13.29 -4.75
CA VAL A 83 -2.55 13.86 -4.82
C VAL A 83 -3.48 13.24 -3.78
N THR A 84 -3.39 11.93 -3.55
CA THR A 84 -4.20 11.27 -2.51
C THR A 84 -3.70 11.56 -1.09
N SER A 85 -2.46 12.05 -0.91
CA SER A 85 -1.91 12.41 0.41
C SER A 85 -2.45 13.73 0.98
N ASP A 86 -3.07 14.59 0.17
CA ASP A 86 -3.69 15.85 0.61
C ASP A 86 -5.13 15.71 1.17
N VAL A 87 -5.75 14.58 0.97
CA VAL A 87 -6.87 14.18 1.82
C VAL A 87 -6.24 13.71 3.13
N PRO A 88 -6.79 13.92 4.34
CA PRO A 88 -6.42 13.19 5.54
C PRO A 88 -6.87 11.73 5.34
N ALA A 89 -6.38 11.17 4.28
CA ALA A 89 -6.56 9.85 3.81
C ALA A 89 -5.93 8.90 4.80
N GLU A 90 -6.53 7.79 4.99
CA GLU A 90 -6.00 6.67 5.73
C GLU A 90 -4.56 6.39 5.30
N PRO A 91 -3.61 6.22 6.25
CA PRO A 91 -2.21 6.02 5.86
C PRO A 91 -2.10 4.76 5.00
N SER A 92 -1.65 4.93 3.77
CA SER A 92 -1.29 3.84 2.87
C SER A 92 -0.17 3.00 3.51
N ILE A 93 -0.35 1.69 3.62
CA ILE A 93 0.69 0.78 4.13
C ILE A 93 1.87 0.78 3.15
N TYR A 94 1.57 0.69 1.85
CA TYR A 94 2.58 0.76 0.80
C TYR A 94 3.39 2.06 0.87
N ALA A 95 2.75 3.23 0.92
CA ALA A 95 3.44 4.52 0.95
C ALA A 95 4.32 4.68 2.19
N ALA A 96 3.82 4.27 3.36
CA ALA A 96 4.56 4.34 4.61
C ALA A 96 5.83 3.46 4.62
N VAL A 97 5.80 2.34 3.91
CA VAL A 97 6.95 1.45 3.74
C VAL A 97 7.87 1.94 2.62
N ALA A 98 7.33 2.36 1.49
CA ALA A 98 8.12 2.85 0.35
C ALA A 98 9.00 4.07 0.70
N THR A 99 8.60 4.84 1.72
CA THR A 99 9.35 6.01 2.21
C THR A 99 10.27 5.70 3.39
N ALA A 100 10.31 4.46 3.88
CA ALA A 100 11.14 4.08 5.00
C ALA A 100 12.61 3.90 4.60
N ASP A 101 13.52 4.21 5.52
CA ASP A 101 14.93 3.90 5.32
C ASP A 101 15.12 2.37 5.21
N GLY A 102 15.88 1.95 4.20
CA GLY A 102 16.08 0.53 3.90
C GLY A 102 14.93 -0.15 3.16
N ALA A 103 13.92 0.61 2.70
CA ALA A 103 12.86 0.05 1.87
C ALA A 103 13.42 -0.60 0.59
N PRO A 104 12.90 -1.76 0.18
CA PRO A 104 13.31 -2.39 -1.07
C PRO A 104 12.91 -1.53 -2.28
N GLN A 105 13.65 -1.67 -3.38
CA GLN A 105 13.28 -1.01 -4.62
C GLN A 105 11.98 -1.61 -5.18
N PRO A 106 11.00 -0.78 -5.56
CA PRO A 106 9.75 -1.26 -6.15
C PRO A 106 9.98 -2.01 -7.46
N GLN A 107 9.16 -3.02 -7.71
CA GLN A 107 9.14 -3.79 -8.95
C GLN A 107 7.73 -3.83 -9.51
N ILE A 108 7.59 -3.82 -10.84
CA ILE A 108 6.28 -3.99 -11.47
C ILE A 108 6.04 -5.48 -11.73
N LEU A 109 5.08 -6.04 -11.00
CA LEU A 109 4.71 -7.44 -11.10
C LEU A 109 3.28 -7.60 -11.63
N ARG A 110 3.01 -8.76 -12.23
CA ARG A 110 1.66 -9.15 -12.66
C ARG A 110 0.87 -9.68 -11.47
N LYS A 111 -0.45 -9.59 -11.53
CA LYS A 111 -1.36 -10.14 -10.52
C LYS A 111 -1.12 -11.63 -10.28
N SER A 112 -0.86 -12.42 -11.32
CA SER A 112 -0.53 -13.84 -11.17
C SER A 112 0.72 -14.06 -10.30
N THR A 113 1.75 -13.26 -10.49
CA THR A 113 2.97 -13.31 -9.66
C THR A 113 2.68 -12.91 -8.20
N LEU A 114 1.85 -11.89 -7.97
CA LEU A 114 1.43 -11.51 -6.61
C LEU A 114 0.69 -12.66 -5.91
N HIS A 115 -0.20 -13.34 -6.61
CA HIS A 115 -0.87 -14.53 -6.07
C HIS A 115 0.12 -15.63 -5.68
N ALA A 116 1.12 -15.89 -6.51
CA ALA A 116 2.15 -16.90 -6.23
C ALA A 116 2.99 -16.53 -4.99
N LEU A 117 3.44 -15.26 -4.90
CA LEU A 117 4.20 -14.74 -3.76
C LEU A 117 3.37 -14.78 -2.47
N SER A 118 2.15 -14.23 -2.48
CA SER A 118 1.25 -14.25 -1.31
C SER A 118 1.04 -15.67 -0.81
N ARG A 119 0.74 -16.59 -1.73
CA ARG A 119 0.52 -18.00 -1.39
C ARG A 119 1.77 -18.65 -0.79
N ALA A 120 2.96 -18.36 -1.32
CA ALA A 120 4.22 -18.88 -0.78
C ALA A 120 4.45 -18.39 0.66
N MET A 121 4.27 -17.09 0.90
CA MET A 121 4.41 -16.48 2.23
C MET A 121 3.41 -17.05 3.23
N GLU A 122 2.14 -17.14 2.87
CA GLU A 122 1.07 -17.68 3.72
C GLU A 122 1.29 -19.17 4.04
N HIS A 123 1.76 -19.96 3.09
CA HIS A 123 2.10 -21.36 3.34
C HIS A 123 3.32 -21.54 4.24
N GLU A 124 4.32 -20.66 4.11
CA GLU A 124 5.47 -20.68 5.01
C GLU A 124 5.06 -20.29 6.44
N ALA A 125 4.19 -19.30 6.62
CA ALA A 125 3.65 -18.94 7.93
C ALA A 125 2.92 -20.12 8.60
N LEU A 126 2.16 -20.89 7.82
CA LEU A 126 1.50 -22.11 8.30
C LEU A 126 2.50 -23.22 8.67
N ALA A 127 3.63 -23.31 7.97
CA ALA A 127 4.63 -24.36 8.18
C ALA A 127 5.49 -24.10 9.43
N GLN A 128 5.78 -22.82 9.74
CA GLN A 128 6.70 -22.45 10.83
C GLN A 128 6.11 -22.62 12.24
N GLY A 129 4.80 -22.53 12.42
CA GLY A 129 4.15 -22.68 13.73
C GLY A 129 4.56 -21.66 14.78
N THR A 130 4.85 -20.42 14.38
CA THR A 130 5.48 -19.38 15.20
C THR A 130 4.52 -18.32 15.74
N SER A 131 3.23 -18.59 15.80
CA SER A 131 2.19 -17.66 16.29
C SER A 131 2.32 -16.23 15.75
N PRO A 132 2.27 -16.02 14.42
CA PRO A 132 2.48 -14.70 13.84
C PRO A 132 1.34 -13.74 14.13
N ILE A 133 1.61 -12.42 13.97
CA ILE A 133 0.57 -11.42 13.72
C ILE A 133 0.49 -11.25 12.21
N CYS A 134 -0.69 -11.48 11.63
CA CYS A 134 -0.89 -11.46 10.18
C CYS A 134 -1.90 -10.38 9.78
N PHE A 135 -1.60 -9.66 8.70
CA PHE A 135 -2.54 -8.75 8.05
C PHE A 135 -2.65 -9.09 6.56
N GLY A 136 -3.86 -8.99 6.02
CA GLY A 136 -4.13 -9.07 4.59
C GLY A 136 -5.04 -7.93 4.15
N ALA A 137 -4.75 -7.33 2.99
CA ALA A 137 -5.66 -6.37 2.35
C ALA A 137 -6.02 -6.85 0.95
N PHE A 138 -7.32 -6.84 0.62
CA PHE A 138 -7.89 -7.50 -0.54
C PHE A 138 -8.69 -6.57 -1.46
N GLN A 139 -8.57 -5.27 -1.36
CA GLN A 139 -9.37 -4.32 -2.14
C GLN A 139 -10.89 -4.59 -2.05
N GLN A 140 -11.34 -5.83 -2.34
CA GLN A 140 -12.73 -6.26 -2.34
C GLN A 140 -12.93 -7.57 -1.57
N GLU A 141 -14.07 -7.71 -0.89
CA GLU A 141 -14.47 -8.95 -0.23
C GLU A 141 -14.50 -10.13 -1.21
N ALA A 142 -14.92 -9.89 -2.45
CA ALA A 142 -14.96 -10.89 -3.51
C ALA A 142 -13.58 -11.51 -3.85
N PHE A 143 -12.48 -10.83 -3.50
CA PHE A 143 -11.11 -11.35 -3.64
C PHE A 143 -10.65 -12.11 -2.40
N TYR A 144 -11.17 -11.77 -1.23
CA TYR A 144 -10.87 -12.46 0.03
C TYR A 144 -11.59 -13.80 0.15
N ARG A 145 -12.88 -13.87 -0.17
CA ARG A 145 -13.69 -15.07 0.06
C ARG A 145 -13.12 -16.37 -0.56
N PRO A 146 -12.50 -16.38 -1.76
CA PRO A 146 -11.85 -17.58 -2.29
C PRO A 146 -10.67 -18.10 -1.45
N VAL A 147 -10.01 -17.24 -0.67
CA VAL A 147 -8.85 -17.58 0.16
C VAL A 147 -9.16 -17.61 1.67
N GLU A 148 -10.38 -17.31 2.07
CA GLU A 148 -10.84 -17.22 3.46
C GLU A 148 -10.48 -18.45 4.30
N GLN A 149 -10.59 -19.65 3.74
CA GLN A 149 -10.25 -20.88 4.45
C GLN A 149 -8.77 -20.95 4.85
N ARG A 150 -7.88 -20.40 4.01
CA ARG A 150 -6.46 -20.30 4.33
C ARG A 150 -6.21 -19.30 5.45
N TYR A 151 -6.86 -18.14 5.42
CA TYR A 151 -6.78 -17.15 6.51
C TYR A 151 -7.35 -17.69 7.82
N LYS A 152 -8.41 -18.49 7.80
CA LYS A 152 -8.90 -19.23 8.98
C LYS A 152 -7.88 -20.25 9.49
N GLN A 153 -7.11 -20.90 8.62
CA GLN A 153 -6.03 -21.80 9.05
C GLN A 153 -4.88 -21.03 9.70
N ILE A 154 -4.52 -19.87 9.15
CA ILE A 154 -3.51 -18.97 9.72
C ILE A 154 -3.99 -18.49 11.10
N ALA A 155 -5.21 -17.98 11.22
CA ALA A 155 -5.77 -17.44 12.46
C ALA A 155 -5.81 -18.44 13.62
N ARG A 156 -5.95 -19.74 13.32
CA ARG A 156 -5.89 -20.80 14.36
C ARG A 156 -4.50 -20.99 14.96
N ARG A 157 -3.46 -20.46 14.34
CA ARG A 157 -2.06 -20.58 14.75
C ARG A 157 -1.41 -19.23 15.03
N ALA A 158 -2.05 -18.16 14.63
CA ALA A 158 -1.61 -16.79 14.83
C ALA A 158 -2.08 -16.22 16.16
N ASP A 159 -1.34 -15.30 16.73
CA ASP A 159 -1.79 -14.51 17.89
C ASP A 159 -2.89 -13.52 17.46
N ALA A 160 -2.79 -13.00 16.23
CA ALA A 160 -3.84 -12.20 15.61
C ALA A 160 -3.80 -12.33 14.07
N THR A 161 -4.98 -12.25 13.45
CA THR A 161 -5.11 -12.18 12.00
C THR A 161 -6.18 -11.15 11.68
N VAL A 162 -5.82 -10.13 10.91
CA VAL A 162 -6.70 -9.04 10.49
C VAL A 162 -6.76 -9.00 8.98
N VAL A 163 -7.96 -8.84 8.44
CA VAL A 163 -8.21 -8.76 7.00
C VAL A 163 -8.99 -7.49 6.70
N PHE A 164 -8.48 -6.71 5.73
CA PHE A 164 -9.12 -5.51 5.22
C PHE A 164 -9.73 -5.79 3.84
N ALA A 165 -10.97 -5.43 3.64
CA ALA A 165 -11.67 -5.42 2.36
C ALA A 165 -12.91 -4.52 2.45
N ASP A 166 -13.64 -4.35 1.36
CA ASP A 166 -14.92 -3.61 1.30
C ASP A 166 -16.07 -4.36 2.02
N PHE A 167 -15.82 -4.78 3.29
CA PHE A 167 -16.84 -5.40 4.14
C PHE A 167 -17.87 -4.36 4.57
N ASP A 168 -19.09 -4.83 4.89
CA ASP A 168 -20.16 -3.96 5.38
C ASP A 168 -19.88 -3.44 6.80
N GLU A 169 -19.24 -4.23 7.66
CA GLU A 169 -19.00 -3.93 9.08
C GLU A 169 -17.75 -4.64 9.63
N VAL A 170 -17.27 -4.17 10.79
CA VAL A 170 -16.24 -4.88 11.55
C VAL A 170 -16.82 -6.19 12.07
N LYS A 171 -16.10 -7.29 11.83
CA LYS A 171 -16.52 -8.61 12.29
C LYS A 171 -15.39 -9.33 13.03
N ASP A 172 -15.43 -9.29 14.35
CA ASP A 172 -14.63 -10.13 15.25
C ASP A 172 -15.44 -11.37 15.64
N GLN A 173 -15.04 -12.52 15.13
CA GLN A 173 -15.70 -13.80 15.41
C GLN A 173 -15.03 -14.58 16.57
N GLY A 174 -14.11 -13.94 17.27
CA GLY A 174 -13.37 -14.52 18.39
C GLY A 174 -12.10 -15.30 17.98
N PRO A 175 -11.42 -15.88 18.97
CA PRO A 175 -10.13 -16.53 18.80
C PRO A 175 -10.10 -17.58 17.67
N GLY A 176 -9.00 -17.62 16.93
CA GLY A 176 -8.79 -18.57 15.85
C GLY A 176 -9.55 -18.26 14.57
N LYS A 177 -10.12 -17.06 14.45
CA LYS A 177 -10.73 -16.54 13.23
C LYS A 177 -10.14 -15.19 12.88
N PRO A 178 -10.05 -14.84 11.58
CA PRO A 178 -9.65 -13.49 11.18
C PRO A 178 -10.66 -12.44 11.65
N VAL A 179 -10.17 -11.29 12.07
CA VAL A 179 -10.99 -10.09 12.24
C VAL A 179 -11.12 -9.41 10.88
N GLU A 180 -12.35 -9.24 10.41
CA GLU A 180 -12.67 -8.56 9.15
C GLU A 180 -12.89 -7.07 9.43
N ILE A 181 -12.13 -6.19 8.77
CA ILE A 181 -12.18 -4.73 8.94
C ILE A 181 -12.61 -4.09 7.62
N PRO A 182 -13.69 -3.29 7.63
CA PRO A 182 -14.14 -2.59 6.43
C PRO A 182 -13.19 -1.49 6.01
N ILE A 183 -13.01 -1.36 4.69
CA ILE A 183 -12.36 -0.22 4.03
C ILE A 183 -13.35 0.41 3.07
N GLU A 184 -13.24 1.72 2.87
CA GLU A 184 -13.98 2.42 1.82
C GLU A 184 -13.21 2.30 0.50
N GLN A 185 -13.93 2.41 -0.63
CA GLN A 185 -13.31 2.28 -1.94
C GLN A 185 -12.31 3.41 -2.22
N GLU A 186 -12.54 4.57 -1.62
CA GLU A 186 -11.69 5.76 -1.70
C GLU A 186 -10.48 5.71 -0.77
N ASP A 187 -10.44 4.76 0.17
CA ASP A 187 -9.29 4.55 1.04
C ASP A 187 -8.08 4.07 0.23
N ALA A 188 -6.88 4.44 0.68
CA ALA A 188 -5.64 3.99 0.05
C ALA A 188 -5.59 2.46 -0.11
N LEU A 189 -6.13 1.72 0.87
CA LEU A 189 -6.22 0.26 0.83
C LEU A 189 -7.14 -0.27 -0.27
N GLY A 190 -8.04 0.53 -0.82
CA GLY A 190 -8.86 0.16 -1.98
C GLY A 190 -8.05 -0.14 -3.24
N ASN A 191 -6.84 0.41 -3.34
CA ASN A 191 -5.88 0.16 -4.43
C ASN A 191 -4.67 -0.70 -4.00
N GLU A 192 -4.62 -1.12 -2.73
CA GLU A 192 -3.50 -1.89 -2.20
C GLU A 192 -3.79 -3.40 -2.15
N TRP A 193 -2.75 -4.16 -2.42
CA TRP A 193 -2.65 -5.57 -2.07
C TRP A 193 -1.62 -5.72 -0.96
N CYS A 194 -1.99 -6.32 0.14
CA CYS A 194 -1.10 -6.44 1.28
C CYS A 194 -1.14 -7.85 1.88
N VAL A 195 0.05 -8.38 2.16
CA VAL A 195 0.27 -9.52 3.04
C VAL A 195 1.41 -9.17 3.98
N ILE A 196 1.15 -9.17 5.28
CA ILE A 196 2.16 -8.94 6.32
C ILE A 196 2.13 -10.12 7.29
N ILE A 197 3.29 -10.67 7.57
CA ILE A 197 3.50 -11.76 8.52
C ILE A 197 4.62 -11.32 9.45
N ASP A 198 4.29 -10.99 10.69
CA ASP A 198 5.26 -10.58 11.71
C ASP A 198 5.37 -11.66 12.77
N SER A 199 6.51 -12.30 12.85
CA SER A 199 6.83 -13.32 13.84
C SER A 199 8.33 -13.39 14.10
N PRO A 200 8.79 -13.70 15.32
CA PRO A 200 10.22 -13.82 15.63
C PRO A 200 10.97 -14.87 14.79
N GLY A 201 10.30 -15.93 14.39
CA GLY A 201 10.91 -17.03 13.61
C GLY A 201 10.79 -16.87 12.09
N TYR A 202 9.84 -16.04 11.63
CA TYR A 202 9.59 -15.79 10.21
C TYR A 202 8.84 -14.50 10.03
N CYS A 203 9.39 -13.59 9.28
CA CYS A 203 8.72 -12.37 8.92
C CYS A 203 8.82 -12.13 7.40
N ALA A 204 7.75 -11.61 6.80
CA ALA A 204 7.72 -11.22 5.41
C ALA A 204 6.60 -10.22 5.15
N THR A 205 6.79 -9.30 4.22
CA THR A 205 5.73 -8.44 3.72
C THR A 205 5.76 -8.35 2.20
N LEU A 206 4.58 -8.38 1.61
CA LEU A 206 4.30 -8.08 0.21
C LEU A 206 3.27 -6.97 0.20
N LEU A 207 3.66 -5.83 -0.34
CA LEU A 207 2.82 -4.65 -0.49
C LEU A 207 2.79 -4.29 -1.96
N ALA A 208 1.61 -4.11 -2.54
CA ALA A 208 1.51 -3.76 -3.93
C ALA A 208 0.42 -2.73 -4.15
N TRP A 209 0.71 -1.78 -5.02
CA TRP A 209 -0.20 -0.72 -5.46
C TRP A 209 -0.59 -0.96 -6.91
N GLU A 210 -1.88 -0.96 -7.18
CA GLU A 210 -2.36 -1.18 -8.53
C GLU A 210 -1.94 -0.04 -9.46
N MET A 211 -1.42 -0.39 -10.63
CA MET A 211 -1.01 0.60 -11.61
C MET A 211 -2.22 1.32 -12.21
N PRO A 212 -2.18 2.65 -12.39
CA PRO A 212 -3.26 3.39 -13.00
C PRO A 212 -3.68 2.84 -14.36
N GLY A 213 -5.00 2.70 -14.57
CA GLY A 213 -5.58 2.23 -15.83
C GLY A 213 -5.51 0.70 -16.05
N GLU A 214 -5.12 -0.06 -15.06
CA GLU A 214 -5.16 -1.54 -15.12
C GLU A 214 -6.55 -2.11 -14.79
N ASP A 215 -7.38 -1.37 -14.07
CA ASP A 215 -8.77 -1.71 -13.72
C ASP A 215 -9.68 -1.89 -14.94
N GLY A 216 -9.41 -1.17 -16.03
CA GLY A 216 -10.14 -1.25 -17.29
C GLY A 216 -9.72 -2.40 -18.23
N ARG A 217 -8.64 -3.13 -17.94
CA ARG A 217 -8.12 -4.22 -18.79
C ARG A 217 -8.55 -5.57 -18.25
N GLY A 218 -9.37 -6.31 -19.01
CA GLY A 218 -9.75 -7.69 -18.67
C GLY A 218 -10.59 -7.84 -17.39
N GLY A 219 -10.88 -6.73 -16.72
CA GLY A 219 -11.64 -6.66 -15.48
C GLY A 219 -10.86 -7.04 -14.23
N PRO A 220 -11.52 -7.01 -13.05
CA PRO A 220 -10.86 -7.16 -11.75
C PRO A 220 -10.12 -8.50 -11.53
N ARG A 221 -10.47 -9.53 -12.28
CA ARG A 221 -9.87 -10.88 -12.18
C ARG A 221 -8.77 -11.14 -13.20
N ASP A 222 -8.43 -10.18 -14.07
CA ASP A 222 -7.38 -10.37 -15.07
C ASP A 222 -6.02 -10.64 -14.39
N PRO A 223 -5.39 -11.80 -14.64
CA PRO A 223 -4.10 -12.16 -14.05
C PRO A 223 -2.93 -11.31 -14.59
N GLN A 224 -3.13 -10.60 -15.69
CA GLN A 224 -2.12 -9.75 -16.33
C GLN A 224 -2.10 -8.31 -15.77
N ARG A 225 -3.05 -7.91 -14.92
CA ARG A 225 -3.03 -6.60 -14.25
C ARG A 225 -1.71 -6.39 -13.53
N ARG A 226 -1.15 -5.19 -13.61
CA ARG A 226 0.17 -4.86 -13.09
C ARG A 226 0.07 -4.04 -11.82
N PHE A 227 0.98 -4.35 -10.92
CA PHE A 227 1.10 -3.71 -9.62
C PHE A 227 2.54 -3.29 -9.40
N GLU A 228 2.73 -2.10 -8.87
CA GLU A 228 4.00 -1.70 -8.30
C GLU A 228 4.14 -2.34 -6.92
N THR A 229 5.21 -3.10 -6.72
CA THR A 229 5.29 -4.06 -5.61
C THR A 229 6.57 -3.88 -4.82
N LEU A 230 6.43 -3.88 -3.50
CA LEU A 230 7.49 -4.00 -2.52
C LEU A 230 7.38 -5.38 -1.86
N TRP A 231 8.46 -6.14 -1.88
CA TRP A 231 8.53 -7.41 -1.19
C TRP A 231 9.83 -7.49 -0.38
N THR A 232 9.73 -7.87 0.89
CA THR A 232 10.90 -7.99 1.77
C THR A 232 10.65 -8.93 2.93
N VAL A 233 11.76 -9.45 3.48
CA VAL A 233 11.84 -10.20 4.74
C VAL A 233 12.62 -9.43 5.82
N GLU A 234 12.94 -8.16 5.58
CA GLU A 234 13.64 -7.31 6.52
C GLU A 234 12.77 -7.01 7.75
N PRO A 235 13.18 -7.42 8.96
CA PRO A 235 12.32 -7.39 10.14
C PRO A 235 11.79 -6.00 10.50
N HIS A 236 12.63 -4.96 10.38
CA HIS A 236 12.22 -3.58 10.68
C HIS A 236 11.17 -3.06 9.71
N ILE A 237 11.28 -3.43 8.43
CA ILE A 237 10.33 -3.02 7.39
C ILE A 237 9.01 -3.75 7.57
N VAL A 238 9.05 -5.05 7.86
CA VAL A 238 7.84 -5.85 8.15
C VAL A 238 7.12 -5.31 9.39
N ARG A 239 7.85 -5.02 10.49
CA ARG A 239 7.30 -4.43 11.70
C ARG A 239 6.63 -3.07 11.41
N ARG A 240 7.28 -2.20 10.63
CA ARG A 240 6.71 -0.92 10.24
C ARG A 240 5.40 -1.08 9.47
N ALA A 241 5.33 -2.04 8.54
CA ALA A 241 4.09 -2.36 7.82
C ALA A 241 2.98 -2.82 8.78
N ALA A 242 3.31 -3.71 9.73
CA ALA A 242 2.37 -4.19 10.74
C ALA A 242 1.86 -3.06 11.66
N GLU A 243 2.72 -2.12 12.06
CA GLU A 243 2.33 -0.96 12.86
C GLU A 243 1.37 -0.02 12.11
N VAL A 244 1.58 0.18 10.79
CA VAL A 244 0.65 0.97 9.97
C VAL A 244 -0.69 0.26 9.87
N ALA A 245 -0.70 -1.04 9.55
CA ALA A 245 -1.92 -1.84 9.50
C ALA A 245 -2.67 -1.84 10.84
N THR A 246 -1.95 -1.87 11.98
CA THR A 246 -2.52 -1.74 13.32
C THR A 246 -3.22 -0.39 13.52
N ARG A 247 -2.61 0.72 13.08
CA ARG A 247 -3.25 2.05 13.16
C ARG A 247 -4.49 2.15 12.29
N LEU A 248 -4.51 1.49 11.13
CA LEU A 248 -5.70 1.42 10.27
C LEU A 248 -6.82 0.62 10.94
N ALA A 249 -6.51 -0.53 11.54
CA ALA A 249 -7.47 -1.30 12.30
C ALA A 249 -8.03 -0.51 13.48
N ALA A 250 -7.19 0.23 14.23
CA ALA A 250 -7.58 1.05 15.36
C ALA A 250 -8.62 2.14 15.04
N ARG A 251 -8.68 2.62 13.82
CA ARG A 251 -9.67 3.61 13.40
C ARG A 251 -11.08 3.06 13.30
N LYS A 252 -11.20 1.77 13.01
CA LYS A 252 -12.48 1.09 12.90
C LYS A 252 -12.84 0.34 14.19
N ASP A 253 -11.81 -0.09 14.95
CA ASP A 253 -11.93 -0.79 16.24
C ASP A 253 -10.73 -0.42 17.14
N GLU A 254 -10.95 0.53 18.06
CA GLU A 254 -9.91 1.03 18.96
C GLU A 254 -9.38 -0.04 19.92
N GLU A 255 -10.24 -0.93 20.41
CA GLU A 255 -9.85 -2.01 21.33
C GLU A 255 -8.94 -3.01 20.62
N LEU A 256 -9.30 -3.43 19.41
CA LEU A 256 -8.45 -4.26 18.56
C LEU A 256 -7.11 -3.58 18.29
N GLY A 257 -7.13 -2.29 17.94
CA GLY A 257 -5.92 -1.52 17.65
C GLY A 257 -4.96 -1.45 18.83
N ASN A 258 -5.47 -1.22 20.06
CA ASN A 258 -4.68 -1.20 21.28
C ASN A 258 -4.07 -2.58 21.57
N ARG A 259 -4.87 -3.64 21.46
CA ARG A 259 -4.41 -5.03 21.64
C ARG A 259 -3.30 -5.40 20.66
N LEU A 260 -3.44 -5.07 19.37
CA LEU A 260 -2.42 -5.32 18.36
C LEU A 260 -1.15 -4.53 18.62
N LYS A 261 -1.27 -3.27 19.05
CA LYS A 261 -0.12 -2.41 19.39
C LYS A 261 0.68 -2.98 20.55
N GLU A 262 0.03 -3.46 21.61
CA GLU A 262 0.68 -4.12 22.74
C GLU A 262 1.39 -5.40 22.29
N MET A 263 0.74 -6.26 21.53
CA MET A 263 1.34 -7.48 20.97
C MET A 263 2.59 -7.20 20.15
N LEU A 264 2.57 -6.16 19.30
CA LEU A 264 3.74 -5.78 18.50
C LEU A 264 4.86 -5.20 19.33
N ALA A 265 4.56 -4.42 20.39
CA ALA A 265 5.55 -3.81 21.27
C ALA A 265 6.30 -4.86 22.12
N GLU A 266 5.60 -5.90 22.56
CA GLU A 266 6.19 -6.99 23.36
C GLU A 266 6.92 -8.03 22.51
N ARG A 267 6.67 -8.07 21.22
CA ARG A 267 7.22 -9.09 20.32
C ARG A 267 8.61 -8.70 19.83
N PRO A 268 9.63 -9.56 20.02
CA PRO A 268 10.94 -9.31 19.44
C PRO A 268 10.88 -9.35 17.92
N LEU A 269 11.78 -8.60 17.29
CA LEU A 269 11.97 -8.68 15.83
C LEU A 269 12.49 -10.06 15.44
N ALA A 270 12.16 -10.49 14.22
CA ALA A 270 12.76 -11.69 13.64
C ALA A 270 14.29 -11.55 13.54
N GLY A 271 15.02 -12.66 13.61
CA GLY A 271 16.45 -12.66 13.33
C GLY A 271 16.72 -12.27 11.86
N SER A 272 17.76 -11.48 11.64
CA SER A 272 18.17 -11.04 10.29
C SER A 272 19.09 -12.03 9.58
N GLU A 273 19.51 -13.11 10.24
CA GLU A 273 20.36 -14.12 9.62
C GLU A 273 19.58 -15.03 8.66
N PRO A 274 20.24 -15.55 7.61
CA PRO A 274 19.62 -16.52 6.71
C PRO A 274 19.05 -17.71 7.51
N SER A 275 17.75 -17.94 7.39
CA SER A 275 17.06 -18.99 8.11
C SER A 275 16.59 -20.11 7.17
N GLN A 276 16.30 -21.28 7.71
CA GLN A 276 15.65 -22.36 6.94
C GLN A 276 14.31 -21.89 6.38
N ALA A 277 13.59 -21.04 7.11
CA ALA A 277 12.35 -20.43 6.66
C ALA A 277 12.52 -19.62 5.37
N LEU A 278 13.57 -18.78 5.28
CA LEU A 278 13.87 -18.01 4.08
C LEU A 278 14.18 -18.92 2.88
N THR A 279 14.95 -19.96 3.08
CA THR A 279 15.25 -20.96 2.05
C THR A 279 13.96 -21.66 1.57
N ASN A 280 13.12 -22.08 2.50
CA ASN A 280 11.83 -22.72 2.18
C ASN A 280 10.91 -21.77 1.43
N LEU A 281 10.82 -20.51 1.87
CA LEU A 281 10.05 -19.47 1.18
C LEU A 281 10.53 -19.28 -0.25
N THR A 282 11.85 -19.13 -0.46
CA THR A 282 12.43 -18.95 -1.80
C THR A 282 12.08 -20.12 -2.72
N ASN A 283 12.22 -21.36 -2.22
CA ASN A 283 11.86 -22.55 -3.00
C ASN A 283 10.36 -22.60 -3.35
N ARG A 284 9.48 -22.19 -2.44
CA ARG A 284 8.03 -22.10 -2.71
C ARG A 284 7.72 -21.02 -3.75
N ILE A 285 8.38 -19.86 -3.66
CA ILE A 285 8.22 -18.77 -4.63
C ILE A 285 8.57 -19.29 -6.03
N VAL A 286 9.75 -19.91 -6.21
CA VAL A 286 10.18 -20.46 -7.48
C VAL A 286 9.16 -21.46 -8.02
N ALA A 287 8.73 -22.43 -7.19
CA ALA A 287 7.77 -23.44 -7.60
C ALA A 287 6.41 -22.84 -8.01
N TYR A 288 5.93 -21.81 -7.34
CA TYR A 288 4.62 -21.24 -7.63
C TYR A 288 4.65 -20.23 -8.80
N VAL A 289 5.75 -19.53 -8.99
CA VAL A 289 5.94 -18.66 -10.16
C VAL A 289 6.07 -19.50 -11.44
N GLU A 290 6.78 -20.64 -11.38
CA GLU A 290 6.90 -21.55 -12.51
C GLU A 290 5.55 -22.20 -12.89
N ALA A 291 4.65 -22.41 -11.93
CA ALA A 291 3.33 -23.00 -12.13
C ALA A 291 2.24 -21.97 -12.52
N SER A 292 2.54 -20.69 -12.57
CA SER A 292 1.57 -19.61 -12.86
C SER A 292 1.59 -19.16 -14.33
#